data_7e1acb83287d7407039de4d5019c60df
#
_entry.id   7e1acb83287d7407039de4d5019c60df
#
_cell.length_a   1.000
_cell.length_b   1.000
_cell.length_c   1.000
_cell.angle_alpha   90.00
_cell.angle_beta   90.00
_cell.angle_gamma   90.00
#
_symmetry.space_group_name_H-M   'P 1'
#
loop_
_entity.id
_entity.type
_entity.pdbx_description
1 polymer ?
#
loop_
_entity_poly.entity_id
_entity_poly.type
_entity_poly.pdbx_seq_one_letter_code
_entity_poly.pdbx_strand_id
1 'polypeptide(L)'
;MKTISADELQERIIAGRELALIDVRTTGEFAKAHLLFAVSVPLDKLELVFDQLVPRLGTPIVFCDEGSGLADQAAERLLPFGYNNLEILQGGIQAWREAGYEIFSGINVPSKAFGEFVEHEYSTPHVS
;
A
#
# COMPACT_ATOMS: atom_id res chain seq x y z
N MET A 1 -15.85 -1.64 8.14
CA MET A 1 -14.92 -2.00 7.05
C MET A 1 -13.95 -3.06 7.54
N LYS A 2 -13.66 -4.03 6.69
CA LYS A 2 -12.80 -5.12 7.08
C LYS A 2 -11.37 -4.66 7.26
N THR A 3 -10.69 -5.16 8.26
CA THR A 3 -9.30 -4.78 8.52
C THR A 3 -8.39 -6.00 8.45
N ILE A 4 -7.10 -5.75 8.26
CA ILE A 4 -6.10 -6.80 8.22
C ILE A 4 -4.95 -6.33 9.10
N SER A 5 -4.38 -7.22 9.89
CA SER A 5 -3.25 -6.85 10.73
C SER A 5 -1.95 -6.84 9.94
N ALA A 6 -0.93 -6.22 10.50
CA ALA A 6 0.38 -6.20 9.87
C ALA A 6 0.90 -7.62 9.66
N ASP A 7 0.71 -8.50 10.63
CA ASP A 7 1.18 -9.87 10.51
C ASP A 7 0.45 -10.63 9.40
N GLU A 8 -0.86 -10.44 9.30
CA GLU A 8 -1.61 -11.10 8.24
C GLU A 8 -1.20 -10.58 6.87
N LEU A 9 -0.95 -9.28 6.75
CA LEU A 9 -0.53 -8.71 5.50
C LEU A 9 0.83 -9.27 5.09
N GLN A 10 1.75 -9.36 6.05
CA GLN A 10 3.07 -9.91 5.78
C GLN A 10 2.95 -11.35 5.29
N GLU A 11 2.08 -12.14 5.89
CA GLU A 11 1.89 -13.51 5.46
C GLU A 11 1.37 -13.59 4.03
N ARG A 12 0.46 -12.70 3.65
CA ARG A 12 -0.07 -12.70 2.29
C ARG A 12 1.02 -12.33 1.29
N ILE A 13 1.86 -11.38 1.64
CA ILE A 13 2.93 -10.93 0.76
C ILE A 13 3.93 -12.08 0.56
N ILE A 14 4.31 -12.74 1.64
CA ILE A 14 5.27 -13.84 1.56
C ILE A 14 4.69 -15.00 0.77
N ALA A 15 3.41 -15.25 0.90
CA ALA A 15 2.77 -16.34 0.20
C ALA A 15 2.57 -16.05 -1.29
N GLY A 16 2.85 -14.83 -1.72
CA GLY A 16 2.72 -14.48 -3.14
C GLY A 16 1.30 -14.36 -3.61
N ARG A 17 0.35 -14.09 -2.70
CA ARG A 17 -1.04 -13.98 -3.10
C ARG A 17 -1.30 -12.70 -3.83
N GLU A 18 -2.26 -12.72 -4.74
CA GLU A 18 -2.65 -11.53 -5.46
C GLU A 18 -3.14 -10.48 -4.49
N LEU A 19 -2.67 -9.24 -4.64
CA LEU A 19 -2.98 -8.19 -3.71
C LEU A 19 -2.58 -6.86 -4.28
N ALA A 20 -3.46 -5.87 -4.20
CA ALA A 20 -3.12 -4.50 -4.51
C ALA A 20 -2.96 -3.76 -3.20
N LEU A 21 -1.75 -3.27 -2.90
CA LEU A 21 -1.48 -2.56 -1.67
C LEU A 21 -1.37 -1.09 -2.01
N ILE A 22 -2.29 -0.29 -1.53
CA ILE A 22 -2.43 1.11 -1.93
C ILE A 22 -2.23 2.04 -0.75
N ASP A 23 -1.27 2.95 -0.87
CA ASP A 23 -1.00 3.94 0.16
C ASP A 23 -1.71 5.22 -0.26
N VAL A 24 -2.65 5.67 0.56
CA VAL A 24 -3.50 6.80 0.21
C VAL A 24 -3.07 8.13 0.83
N ARG A 25 -1.88 8.15 1.42
CA ARG A 25 -1.36 9.39 1.96
C ARG A 25 -0.83 10.26 0.82
N THR A 26 -0.37 11.46 1.14
CA THR A 26 0.21 12.34 0.12
C THR A 26 1.49 11.71 -0.42
N THR A 27 1.90 12.16 -1.60
CA THR A 27 3.13 11.68 -2.20
C THR A 27 4.34 11.96 -1.29
N GLY A 28 4.35 13.10 -0.62
CA GLY A 28 5.45 13.43 0.29
C GLY A 28 5.53 12.50 1.48
N GLU A 29 4.39 12.14 2.05
CA GLU A 29 4.36 11.20 3.16
C GLU A 29 4.83 9.83 2.70
N PHE A 30 4.36 9.41 1.54
CA PHE A 30 4.75 8.12 0.99
C PHE A 30 6.27 8.08 0.78
N ALA A 31 6.84 9.15 0.27
CA ALA A 31 8.28 9.18 0.01
C ALA A 31 9.11 9.07 1.28
N LYS A 32 8.57 9.54 2.41
CA LYS A 32 9.32 9.47 3.65
C LYS A 32 9.39 8.05 4.20
N ALA A 33 8.32 7.29 4.07
CA ALA A 33 8.29 5.93 4.60
C ALA A 33 7.10 5.19 4.00
N HIS A 34 7.33 4.02 3.45
CA HIS A 34 6.23 3.24 2.86
C HIS A 34 6.60 1.74 2.87
N LEU A 35 5.60 0.90 2.69
CA LEU A 35 5.82 -0.53 2.53
C LEU A 35 6.35 -0.78 1.11
N LEU A 36 7.18 -1.79 0.94
CA LEU A 36 7.87 -1.99 -0.34
C LEU A 36 6.93 -2.10 -1.54
N PHE A 37 5.88 -2.88 -1.42
CA PHE A 37 5.01 -3.10 -2.56
C PHE A 37 3.83 -2.14 -2.63
N ALA A 38 3.82 -1.12 -1.79
CA ALA A 38 2.72 -0.16 -1.80
C ALA A 38 2.83 0.77 -2.99
N VAL A 39 1.69 1.07 -3.58
CA VAL A 39 1.61 2.01 -4.68
C VAL A 39 0.99 3.29 -4.13
N SER A 40 1.59 4.43 -4.42
CA SER A 40 1.11 5.70 -3.92
C SER A 40 -0.05 6.20 -4.76
N VAL A 41 -1.23 6.29 -4.17
CA VAL A 41 -2.41 6.86 -4.82
C VAL A 41 -3.06 7.78 -3.81
N PRO A 42 -2.67 9.04 -3.76
CA PRO A 42 -3.25 9.97 -2.79
C PRO A 42 -4.78 10.00 -2.87
N LEU A 43 -5.41 10.18 -1.73
CA LEU A 43 -6.86 10.09 -1.63
C LEU A 43 -7.57 11.00 -2.63
N ASP A 44 -7.06 12.20 -2.87
CA ASP A 44 -7.70 13.15 -3.75
C ASP A 44 -7.59 12.76 -5.23
N LYS A 45 -6.78 11.77 -5.57
CA LYS A 45 -6.67 11.32 -6.95
C LYS A 45 -7.23 9.93 -7.17
N LEU A 46 -7.75 9.35 -6.11
CA LEU A 46 -8.12 7.96 -6.13
C LEU A 46 -9.10 7.61 -7.24
N GLU A 47 -10.19 8.34 -7.33
CA GLU A 47 -11.23 8.00 -8.30
C GLU A 47 -10.80 8.26 -9.74
N LEU A 48 -9.76 9.07 -9.93
CA LEU A 48 -9.32 9.40 -11.27
C LEU A 48 -8.50 8.28 -11.90
N VAL A 49 -7.79 7.53 -11.10
CA VAL A 49 -6.83 6.57 -11.65
C VAL A 49 -7.07 5.14 -11.25
N PHE A 50 -7.95 4.90 -10.29
CA PHE A 50 -8.01 3.59 -9.68
C PHE A 50 -8.46 2.49 -10.64
N ASP A 51 -9.39 2.77 -11.53
CA ASP A 51 -9.87 1.76 -12.45
C ASP A 51 -8.77 1.33 -13.43
N GLN A 52 -7.79 2.18 -13.68
CA GLN A 52 -6.69 1.81 -14.54
C GLN A 52 -5.66 0.99 -13.79
N LEU A 53 -5.51 1.27 -12.49
CA LEU A 53 -4.56 0.53 -11.69
C LEU A 53 -5.09 -0.84 -11.29
N VAL A 54 -6.36 -0.92 -10.98
CA VAL A 54 -6.97 -2.17 -10.51
C VAL A 54 -8.25 -2.37 -11.29
N PRO A 55 -8.14 -2.86 -12.53
CA PRO A 55 -9.34 -3.00 -13.38
C PRO A 55 -10.28 -4.10 -12.95
N ARG A 56 -9.81 -5.13 -12.24
CA ARG A 56 -10.71 -6.19 -11.81
C ARG A 56 -11.35 -5.85 -10.48
N LEU A 57 -12.66 -5.84 -10.44
CA LEU A 57 -13.39 -5.45 -9.25
C LEU A 57 -13.25 -6.42 -8.07
N GLY A 58 -12.88 -7.64 -8.35
CA GLY A 58 -12.70 -8.63 -7.28
C GLY A 58 -11.28 -8.72 -6.74
N THR A 59 -10.35 -7.90 -7.24
CA THR A 59 -8.97 -7.94 -6.75
C THR A 59 -8.92 -7.61 -5.26
N PRO A 60 -8.21 -8.39 -4.45
CA PRO A 60 -8.03 -8.03 -3.05
C PRO A 60 -7.23 -6.73 -2.94
N ILE A 61 -7.74 -5.77 -2.21
CA ILE A 61 -7.12 -4.47 -2.07
C ILE A 61 -6.93 -4.15 -0.61
N VAL A 62 -5.73 -3.73 -0.22
CA VAL A 62 -5.48 -3.26 1.13
C VAL A 62 -5.06 -1.81 1.04
N PHE A 63 -5.76 -0.94 1.75
CA PHE A 63 -5.40 0.47 1.83
C PHE A 63 -4.59 0.71 3.08
N CYS A 64 -3.54 1.51 3.01
CA CYS A 64 -2.78 1.85 4.19
C CYS A 64 -2.60 3.35 4.31
N ASP A 65 -2.47 3.81 5.55
CA ASP A 65 -2.23 5.20 5.88
C ASP A 65 -1.36 5.20 7.14
N GLU A 66 -1.35 6.29 7.87
CA GLU A 66 -0.59 6.32 9.12
C GLU A 66 -1.52 6.19 10.32
N GLY A 67 -2.70 5.62 10.15
CA GLY A 67 -3.66 5.47 11.23
C GLY A 67 -4.60 6.65 11.33
N SER A 68 -4.65 7.51 10.31
CA SER A 68 -5.42 8.74 10.35
C SER A 68 -6.85 8.62 9.90
N GLY A 69 -7.23 7.49 9.33
CA GLY A 69 -8.58 7.32 8.79
C GLY A 69 -8.69 7.55 7.30
N LEU A 70 -7.60 7.90 6.63
CA LEU A 70 -7.62 8.09 5.19
C LEU A 70 -7.94 6.79 4.46
N ALA A 71 -7.47 5.67 4.97
CA ALA A 71 -7.73 4.39 4.34
C ALA A 71 -9.21 4.04 4.38
N ASP A 72 -9.89 4.37 5.49
CA ASP A 72 -11.33 4.15 5.58
C ASP A 72 -12.06 5.00 4.56
N GLN A 73 -11.64 6.24 4.37
CA GLN A 73 -12.26 7.11 3.39
C GLN A 73 -12.05 6.57 1.98
N ALA A 74 -10.87 6.05 1.70
CA ALA A 74 -10.57 5.49 0.39
C ALA A 74 -11.49 4.31 0.09
N ALA A 75 -11.66 3.42 1.05
CA ALA A 75 -12.51 2.26 0.87
C ALA A 75 -13.95 2.69 0.62
N GLU A 76 -14.42 3.66 1.37
CA GLU A 76 -15.78 4.13 1.21
C GLU A 76 -16.01 4.74 -0.16
N ARG A 77 -15.02 5.46 -0.69
CA ARG A 77 -15.16 6.07 -2.00
C ARG A 77 -15.22 5.05 -3.11
N LEU A 78 -14.59 3.90 -2.94
CA LEU A 78 -14.53 2.90 -3.99
C LEU A 78 -15.65 1.87 -3.95
N LEU A 79 -16.35 1.77 -2.85
CA LEU A 79 -17.48 0.84 -2.77
C LEU A 79 -18.51 1.06 -3.88
N PRO A 80 -18.92 2.31 -4.17
CA PRO A 80 -19.91 2.52 -5.23
C PRO A 80 -19.45 2.09 -6.62
N PHE A 81 -18.13 1.95 -6.82
CA PHE A 81 -17.63 1.55 -8.12
C PHE A 81 -17.62 0.03 -8.29
N GLY A 82 -18.03 -0.72 -7.27
CA GLY A 82 -18.14 -2.16 -7.40
C GLY A 82 -17.00 -2.96 -6.81
N TYR A 83 -15.98 -2.30 -6.28
CA TYR A 83 -14.89 -3.03 -5.64
C TYR A 83 -15.43 -3.66 -4.36
N ASN A 84 -15.27 -4.96 -4.23
CA ASN A 84 -15.91 -5.66 -3.12
C ASN A 84 -14.93 -6.43 -2.23
N ASN A 85 -13.67 -6.32 -2.43
CA ASN A 85 -12.71 -7.04 -1.60
C ASN A 85 -11.73 -6.06 -1.01
N LEU A 86 -12.24 -5.15 -0.19
CA LEU A 86 -11.47 -4.03 0.35
C LEU A 86 -11.15 -4.28 1.81
N GLU A 87 -9.89 -4.03 2.18
CA GLU A 87 -9.46 -4.15 3.56
C GLU A 87 -8.58 -2.96 3.90
N ILE A 88 -8.42 -2.70 5.19
CA ILE A 88 -7.63 -1.59 5.67
C ILE A 88 -6.57 -2.13 6.60
N LEU A 89 -5.32 -1.71 6.42
CA LEU A 89 -4.23 -2.13 7.31
C LEU A 89 -4.45 -1.49 8.67
N GLN A 90 -4.74 -2.32 9.65
CA GLN A 90 -5.05 -1.86 10.98
C GLN A 90 -3.84 -1.17 11.59
N GLY A 91 -4.00 0.05 12.06
CA GLY A 91 -2.90 0.83 12.62
C GLY A 91 -1.96 1.41 11.59
N GLY A 92 -2.21 1.17 10.32
CA GLY A 92 -1.46 1.78 9.25
C GLY A 92 0.02 1.45 9.25
N ILE A 93 0.81 2.33 8.69
CA ILE A 93 2.24 2.10 8.57
C ILE A 93 2.91 2.04 9.93
N GLN A 94 2.34 2.70 10.93
CA GLN A 94 2.91 2.65 12.27
C GLN A 94 2.84 1.22 12.83
N ALA A 95 1.72 0.54 12.66
CA ALA A 95 1.59 -0.83 13.13
C ALA A 95 2.55 -1.77 12.39
N TRP A 96 2.78 -1.52 11.11
CA TRP A 96 3.72 -2.29 10.32
C TRP A 96 5.13 -2.13 10.89
N ARG A 97 5.49 -0.88 11.21
CA ARG A 97 6.80 -0.59 11.76
C ARG A 97 6.96 -1.22 13.15
N GLU A 98 5.92 -1.13 13.98
CA GLU A 98 5.98 -1.69 15.33
C GLU A 98 6.07 -3.21 15.33
N ALA A 99 5.56 -3.84 14.29
CA ALA A 99 5.67 -5.28 14.15
C ALA A 99 7.08 -5.71 13.72
N GLY A 100 7.95 -4.77 13.42
CA GLY A 100 9.33 -5.07 13.07
C GLY A 100 9.57 -5.28 11.59
N TYR A 101 8.59 -4.99 10.74
CA TYR A 101 8.74 -5.20 9.31
C TYR A 101 9.39 -3.99 8.66
N GLU A 102 9.98 -4.21 7.51
CA GLU A 102 10.77 -3.17 6.87
C GLU A 102 9.95 -2.03 6.32
N ILE A 103 10.49 -0.83 6.44
CA ILE A 103 9.91 0.38 5.89
C ILE A 103 10.92 0.93 4.89
N PHE A 104 10.45 1.38 3.76
CA PHE A 104 11.30 1.89 2.71
C PHE A 104 11.06 3.39 2.54
N SER A 105 11.99 4.09 1.92
CA SER A 105 11.85 5.51 1.66
C SER A 105 12.15 5.79 0.20
N GLY A 106 11.77 6.96 -0.25
CA GLY A 106 11.97 7.32 -1.64
C GLY A 106 10.80 6.89 -2.49
N ILE A 107 10.86 7.23 -3.76
CA ILE A 107 9.81 6.87 -4.65
C ILE A 107 10.29 5.76 -5.50
N ASN A 108 10.10 4.54 -5.06
CA ASN A 108 10.54 3.47 -5.81
C ASN A 108 9.54 3.15 -6.81
N VAL A 109 9.92 2.67 -7.91
CA VAL A 109 9.03 2.33 -8.90
C VAL A 109 9.19 0.90 -9.15
N PRO A 110 8.58 0.14 -8.37
CA PRO A 110 8.83 -1.23 -8.41
C PRO A 110 8.36 -1.82 -9.65
N SER A 111 7.66 -1.08 -10.31
CA SER A 111 7.12 -1.65 -11.32
C SER A 111 7.93 -2.38 -12.13
N LYS A 112 8.93 -2.01 -12.33
CA LYS A 112 9.56 -2.51 -13.13
C LYS A 112 9.92 -3.60 -12.76
N ALA A 113 9.88 -3.81 -12.04
CA ALA A 113 10.46 -4.71 -11.90
C ALA A 113 10.27 -5.34 -10.88
N PHE A 114 9.33 -5.74 -10.58
CA PHE A 114 9.26 -6.24 -9.50
C PHE A 114 10.30 -6.97 -9.15
N GLY A 115 10.90 -7.58 -9.65
CA GLY A 115 11.85 -8.28 -9.20
C GLY A 115 13.04 -7.67 -9.14
N GLU A 116 13.36 -6.73 -9.75
CA GLU A 116 14.50 -6.20 -9.67
C GLU A 116 14.64 -5.11 -8.94
N PHE A 117 14.23 -4.94 -8.06
CA PHE A 117 14.39 -3.94 -7.27
C PHE A 117 15.54 -3.73 -6.85
N VAL A 118 16.11 -3.25 -6.79
CA VAL A 118 17.27 -3.05 -6.44
C VAL A 118 17.54 -2.45 -5.43
N GLU A 119 17.92 -2.52 -4.96
CA GLU A 119 18.16 -2.01 -4.03
C GLU A 119 19.02 -1.32 -3.88
N HIS A 120 19.48 -0.92 -4.30
CA HIS A 120 19.98 -0.16 -4.05
C HIS A 120 19.94 0.79 -3.69
N GLU A 121 19.97 0.91 -3.43
CA GLU A 121 19.79 1.65 -2.98
C GLU A 121 19.79 2.18 -2.65
N TYR A 122 20.23 2.25 -2.27
CA TYR A 122 19.90 2.56 -1.73
C TYR A 122 20.28 2.81 -1.37
N SER A 123 20.75 2.93 -1.14
CA SER A 123 20.82 2.98 -0.54
C SER A 123 20.98 3.10 -0.17
N THR A 124 21.48 3.28 -0.02
CA THR A 124 21.36 3.27 0.62
C THR A 124 21.48 3.14 0.92
N PRO A 125 22.06 3.20 0.94
CA PRO A 125 21.95 3.00 1.52
C PRO A 125 21.89 2.71 1.79
N HIS A 126 22.51 2.69 2.04
CA HIS A 126 22.21 2.32 2.49
C HIS A 126 21.97 2.21 2.45
N VAL A 127 22.35 2.31 2.21
CA VAL A 127 21.84 2.12 2.32
C VAL A 127 21.54 2.11 2.25
N SER A 128 22.03 2.21 2.17
CA SER A 128 21.60 2.12 2.38
C SER A 128 21.38 2.03 2.46
#